data_5dcadf1daaf8eaa98ef8998ce9077a6f
#
_entry.id   5dcadf1daaf8eaa98ef8998ce9077a6f
#
_cell.length_a   1.000
_cell.length_b   1.000
_cell.length_c   1.000
_cell.angle_alpha   90.00
_cell.angle_beta   90.00
_cell.angle_gamma   90.00
#
_symmetry.space_group_name_H-M   'P 1'
#
loop_
_entity.id
_entity.type
_entity.pdbx_description
1 polymer ?
#
loop_
_entity_poly.entity_id
_entity_poly.type
_entity_poly.pdbx_seq_one_letter_code
_entity_poly.pdbx_strand_id
1 'polypeptide(L)'
;MANEVYTTAETNLIKANDMKRIREVDFVNQFTHGSLAKLIEVLGVTRKIPMMEGTTMYVYETTGTLESGTVGEGEIIPLSKFERTKSAVGEITLKKWRKAASAEAIKKSGYNEAVVETDAALLKKVQAGIRTSFFTLLNGTITGSSTATGVGLQAALADAWGQLQVKFEDDTAEAVYFVNPLDVASYLGTANISVQTAFGMNYIENFLGLGTVILHSGITQGTFIATAKENIVMYYLTMNGDVANAFGLTADETGYIGINSGYRNEERAQIESLVMNGIQFFVEYAAGVVKGTIGDGPEGATGATGATGA
;
A
#
# COMPACT_ATOMS: atom_id res chain seq x y z
N MET A 1 -17.55 -24.29 -50.82
CA MET A 1 -18.03 -24.16 -49.43
C MET A 1 -17.01 -23.25 -48.72
N ALA A 2 -17.43 -22.03 -48.35
CA ALA A 2 -16.58 -21.12 -47.65
C ALA A 2 -16.36 -21.69 -46.26
N ASN A 3 -15.08 -21.82 -45.85
CA ASN A 3 -14.71 -22.16 -44.49
C ASN A 3 -15.12 -20.97 -43.61
N GLU A 4 -16.19 -21.12 -42.85
CA GLU A 4 -16.53 -20.16 -41.80
C GLU A 4 -15.42 -20.20 -40.76
N VAL A 5 -14.63 -19.15 -40.73
CA VAL A 5 -13.59 -18.93 -39.68
C VAL A 5 -14.33 -18.42 -38.46
N TYR A 6 -14.65 -19.32 -37.53
CA TYR A 6 -15.14 -18.94 -36.21
C TYR A 6 -14.03 -18.21 -35.48
N THR A 7 -14.33 -17.01 -35.01
CA THR A 7 -13.41 -16.26 -34.15
C THR A 7 -13.14 -17.04 -32.87
N THR A 8 -11.88 -17.17 -32.51
CA THR A 8 -11.48 -17.82 -31.24
C THR A 8 -12.01 -17.02 -30.05
N ALA A 9 -12.43 -17.71 -28.99
CA ALA A 9 -12.86 -17.08 -27.74
C ALA A 9 -11.72 -16.22 -27.15
N GLU A 10 -12.06 -15.12 -26.53
CA GLU A 10 -11.07 -14.28 -25.84
C GLU A 10 -10.29 -15.07 -24.80
N THR A 11 -8.99 -14.80 -24.70
CA THR A 11 -8.13 -15.33 -23.65
C THR A 11 -8.62 -14.81 -22.30
N ASN A 12 -8.70 -15.69 -21.29
CA ASN A 12 -9.20 -15.40 -19.94
C ASN A 12 -10.72 -15.15 -19.81
N LEU A 13 -11.52 -15.49 -20.85
CA LEU A 13 -12.96 -15.55 -20.67
C LEU A 13 -13.35 -16.60 -19.62
N ILE A 14 -14.17 -16.22 -18.64
CA ILE A 14 -14.73 -17.17 -17.66
C ILE A 14 -15.72 -18.09 -18.38
N LYS A 15 -15.36 -19.36 -18.51
CA LYS A 15 -16.17 -20.41 -19.17
C LYS A 15 -16.92 -21.25 -18.15
N ALA A 16 -17.89 -22.01 -18.61
CA ALA A 16 -18.67 -22.90 -17.75
C ALA A 16 -17.83 -23.93 -16.97
N ASN A 17 -16.67 -24.33 -17.49
CA ASN A 17 -15.76 -25.27 -16.83
C ASN A 17 -14.94 -24.64 -15.71
N ASP A 18 -14.81 -23.30 -15.69
CA ASP A 18 -14.08 -22.56 -14.65
C ASP A 18 -14.95 -22.38 -13.39
N MET A 19 -16.27 -22.62 -13.54
CA MET A 19 -17.26 -22.52 -12.46
C MET A 19 -17.57 -23.92 -11.91
N LYS A 20 -16.75 -24.36 -10.95
CA LYS A 20 -16.96 -25.64 -10.26
C LYS A 20 -18.01 -25.45 -9.18
N ARG A 21 -19.19 -26.08 -9.34
CA ARG A 21 -20.19 -26.18 -8.28
C ARG A 21 -19.70 -27.15 -7.22
N ILE A 22 -19.44 -26.66 -6.03
CA ILE A 22 -19.29 -27.49 -4.85
C ILE A 22 -20.71 -27.79 -4.36
N ARG A 23 -21.16 -29.04 -4.48
CA ARG A 23 -22.51 -29.44 -4.08
C ARG A 23 -22.70 -29.63 -2.59
N GLU A 24 -21.65 -29.55 -1.78
CA GLU A 24 -21.72 -29.80 -0.34
C GLU A 24 -21.08 -28.63 0.40
N VAL A 25 -21.91 -27.94 1.20
CA VAL A 25 -21.56 -26.86 2.16
C VAL A 25 -21.02 -25.61 1.49
N ASP A 26 -21.86 -24.60 1.35
CA ASP A 26 -21.45 -23.22 1.10
C ASP A 26 -20.58 -22.74 2.26
N PHE A 27 -19.27 -22.94 2.16
CA PHE A 27 -18.32 -22.16 2.94
C PHE A 27 -18.39 -20.72 2.41
N VAL A 28 -19.34 -19.96 2.95
CA VAL A 28 -19.36 -18.51 2.78
C VAL A 28 -18.00 -18.03 3.27
N ASN A 29 -17.22 -17.51 2.37
CA ASN A 29 -15.85 -17.07 2.64
C ASN A 29 -15.91 -15.83 3.53
N GLN A 30 -16.13 -16.01 4.84
CA GLN A 30 -16.23 -14.94 5.85
C GLN A 30 -14.96 -14.08 5.94
N PHE A 31 -13.86 -14.55 5.33
CA PHE A 31 -12.56 -13.86 5.30
C PHE A 31 -12.41 -12.84 4.16
N THR A 32 -13.47 -12.56 3.39
CA THR A 32 -13.37 -11.65 2.22
C THR A 32 -13.31 -10.17 2.58
N HIS A 33 -13.72 -9.77 3.77
CA HIS A 33 -13.82 -8.35 4.17
C HIS A 33 -12.47 -7.68 4.50
N GLY A 34 -11.38 -8.44 4.70
CA GLY A 34 -10.11 -7.89 5.16
C GLY A 34 -9.29 -7.09 4.12
N SER A 35 -9.65 -7.10 2.84
CA SER A 35 -8.87 -6.40 1.80
C SER A 35 -9.11 -4.91 1.78
N LEU A 36 -10.38 -4.50 1.87
CA LEU A 36 -10.80 -3.10 1.88
C LEU A 36 -10.30 -2.38 3.14
N ALA A 37 -10.52 -2.98 4.31
CA ALA A 37 -10.09 -2.41 5.59
C ALA A 37 -8.56 -2.16 5.59
N LYS A 38 -7.76 -3.14 5.18
CA LYS A 38 -6.30 -3.00 5.05
C LYS A 38 -5.87 -1.93 4.04
N LEU A 39 -6.65 -1.70 2.99
CA LEU A 39 -6.38 -0.62 2.05
C LEU A 39 -6.68 0.74 2.69
N ILE A 40 -7.82 0.88 3.37
CA ILE A 40 -8.22 2.12 4.04
C ILE A 40 -7.18 2.53 5.11
N GLU A 41 -6.64 1.59 5.87
CA GLU A 41 -5.58 1.86 6.86
C GLU A 41 -4.32 2.41 6.20
N VAL A 42 -3.81 1.70 5.19
CA VAL A 42 -2.62 2.15 4.45
C VAL A 42 -2.84 3.53 3.84
N LEU A 43 -4.03 3.78 3.30
CA LEU A 43 -4.39 5.09 2.76
C LEU A 43 -4.61 6.15 3.85
N GLY A 44 -4.91 5.76 5.08
CA GLY A 44 -5.11 6.65 6.22
C GLY A 44 -3.85 7.39 6.66
N VAL A 45 -2.67 6.81 6.42
CA VAL A 45 -1.36 7.41 6.75
C VAL A 45 -0.75 8.18 5.58
N THR A 46 -1.43 8.25 4.43
CA THR A 46 -0.95 8.95 3.24
C THR A 46 -1.63 10.30 3.07
N ARG A 47 -0.87 11.29 2.56
CA ARG A 47 -1.45 12.54 2.06
C ARG A 47 -2.01 12.31 0.65
N LYS A 48 -3.25 12.70 0.39
CA LYS A 48 -4.00 12.41 -0.82
C LYS A 48 -4.15 13.65 -1.69
N ILE A 49 -3.72 13.57 -2.94
CA ILE A 49 -3.77 14.70 -3.88
C ILE A 49 -4.45 14.24 -5.18
N PRO A 50 -5.61 14.84 -5.55
CA PRO A 50 -6.25 14.55 -6.82
C PRO A 50 -5.46 15.15 -7.98
N MET A 51 -5.37 14.40 -9.09
CA MET A 51 -4.63 14.79 -10.28
C MET A 51 -5.45 14.53 -11.55
N MET A 52 -5.01 15.12 -12.66
CA MET A 52 -5.51 14.80 -14.01
C MET A 52 -4.59 13.78 -14.68
N GLU A 53 -5.15 12.94 -15.55
CA GLU A 53 -4.37 11.97 -16.34
C GLU A 53 -3.30 12.67 -17.19
N GLY A 54 -2.13 12.07 -17.32
CA GLY A 54 -1.01 12.64 -18.06
C GLY A 54 -0.26 13.74 -17.35
N THR A 55 -0.65 14.08 -16.10
CA THR A 55 0.08 15.07 -15.32
C THR A 55 1.40 14.48 -14.82
N THR A 56 2.52 15.12 -15.20
CA THR A 56 3.83 14.77 -14.66
C THR A 56 3.98 15.35 -13.26
N MET A 57 4.36 14.52 -12.32
CA MET A 57 4.58 14.88 -10.93
C MET A 57 6.02 15.34 -10.73
N TYR A 58 6.20 16.43 -9.98
CA TYR A 58 7.50 16.97 -9.64
C TYR A 58 7.61 17.18 -8.14
N VAL A 59 8.76 16.82 -7.60
CA VAL A 59 9.19 17.25 -6.26
C VAL A 59 10.15 18.42 -6.42
N TYR A 60 9.96 19.43 -5.61
CA TYR A 60 10.81 20.61 -5.54
C TYR A 60 11.58 20.59 -4.22
N GLU A 61 12.88 20.59 -4.30
CA GLU A 61 13.77 20.70 -3.16
C GLU A 61 14.48 22.05 -3.21
N THR A 62 14.47 22.77 -2.09
CA THR A 62 15.20 24.04 -1.96
C THR A 62 16.39 23.80 -1.05
N THR A 63 17.58 23.90 -1.60
CA THR A 63 18.84 23.78 -0.88
C THR A 63 19.58 25.11 -0.89
N GLY A 64 20.30 25.43 0.16
CA GLY A 64 21.05 26.67 0.22
C GLY A 64 21.99 26.72 1.39
N THR A 65 22.90 27.69 1.33
CA THR A 65 23.82 28.02 2.42
C THR A 65 23.48 29.40 2.94
N LEU A 66 23.38 29.48 4.27
CA LEU A 66 23.28 30.75 4.96
C LEU A 66 24.71 31.25 5.24
N GLU A 67 25.05 32.40 4.72
CA GLU A 67 26.31 33.05 5.02
C GLU A 67 26.31 33.68 6.42
N SER A 68 27.48 34.01 6.92
CA SER A 68 27.63 34.58 8.27
C SER A 68 26.83 35.89 8.41
N GLY A 69 25.95 35.95 9.40
CA GLY A 69 25.22 37.16 9.78
C GLY A 69 26.03 38.08 10.70
N THR A 70 27.23 37.64 11.16
CA THR A 70 28.11 38.44 12.01
C THR A 70 29.02 39.25 11.14
N VAL A 71 28.69 40.52 10.92
CA VAL A 71 29.49 41.51 10.17
C VAL A 71 29.79 42.70 11.06
N GLY A 72 30.94 43.32 10.80
CA GLY A 72 31.34 44.52 11.53
C GLY A 72 30.52 45.75 11.11
N GLU A 73 30.58 46.80 11.88
CA GLU A 73 29.91 48.04 11.58
C GLU A 73 30.49 48.68 10.29
N GLY A 74 29.61 48.86 9.28
CA GLY A 74 29.98 49.39 7.99
C GLY A 74 30.46 48.33 6.97
N GLU A 75 30.52 47.05 7.31
CA GLU A 75 30.84 45.95 6.41
C GLU A 75 29.64 45.52 5.54
N ILE A 76 29.96 44.99 4.38
CA ILE A 76 28.95 44.49 3.44
C ILE A 76 28.45 43.11 3.95
N ILE A 77 27.15 42.97 4.13
CA ILE A 77 26.53 41.68 4.50
C ILE A 77 26.64 40.71 3.31
N PRO A 78 27.26 39.51 3.50
CA PRO A 78 27.37 38.53 2.42
C PRO A 78 25.99 37.96 2.01
N LEU A 79 25.84 37.67 0.70
CA LEU A 79 24.59 37.15 0.18
C LEU A 79 24.49 35.65 0.39
N SER A 80 23.45 35.20 1.09
CA SER A 80 23.06 33.78 1.17
C SER A 80 22.38 33.37 -0.13
N LYS A 81 22.75 32.19 -0.67
CA LYS A 81 22.21 31.68 -1.92
C LYS A 81 21.35 30.44 -1.66
N PHE A 82 20.14 30.46 -2.17
CA PHE A 82 19.22 29.32 -2.16
C PHE A 82 18.89 28.95 -3.61
N GLU A 83 18.97 27.66 -3.93
CA GLU A 83 18.62 27.10 -5.23
C GLU A 83 17.47 26.13 -5.09
N ARG A 84 16.54 26.19 -6.03
CA ARG A 84 15.40 25.29 -6.08
C ARG A 84 15.60 24.31 -7.24
N THR A 85 15.75 23.02 -6.90
CA THR A 85 15.85 21.93 -7.87
C THR A 85 14.47 21.31 -8.08
N LYS A 86 14.24 20.82 -9.29
CA LYS A 86 13.00 20.20 -9.71
C LYS A 86 13.31 18.77 -10.18
N SER A 87 12.76 17.76 -9.52
CA SER A 87 12.90 16.36 -9.89
C SER A 87 11.56 15.79 -10.33
N ALA A 88 11.51 15.13 -11.49
CA ALA A 88 10.33 14.42 -11.95
C ALA A 88 10.19 13.10 -11.16
N VAL A 89 9.02 12.86 -10.56
CA VAL A 89 8.70 11.63 -9.80
C VAL A 89 8.07 10.57 -10.69
N GLY A 90 7.32 11.01 -11.71
CA GLY A 90 6.62 10.11 -12.63
C GLY A 90 5.39 10.78 -13.23
N GLU A 91 4.65 10.01 -13.99
CA GLU A 91 3.38 10.40 -14.60
C GLU A 91 2.27 9.52 -14.06
N ILE A 92 1.11 10.13 -13.75
CA ILE A 92 -0.05 9.37 -13.32
C ILE A 92 -0.79 8.83 -14.56
N THR A 93 -1.05 7.53 -14.57
CA THR A 93 -1.71 6.84 -15.67
C THR A 93 -2.94 6.08 -15.21
N LEU A 94 -3.95 6.00 -16.09
CA LEU A 94 -5.17 5.24 -15.84
C LEU A 94 -4.93 3.75 -16.08
N LYS A 95 -5.14 2.94 -15.05
CA LYS A 95 -5.11 1.47 -15.12
C LYS A 95 -6.52 0.93 -15.29
N LYS A 96 -6.66 -0.10 -16.13
CA LYS A 96 -7.96 -0.66 -16.55
C LYS A 96 -7.92 -2.18 -16.50
N TRP A 97 -8.97 -2.77 -15.94
CA TRP A 97 -9.15 -4.23 -15.91
C TRP A 97 -10.56 -4.56 -16.38
N ARG A 98 -10.66 -5.55 -17.23
CA ARG A 98 -11.93 -6.06 -17.76
C ARG A 98 -12.09 -7.55 -17.44
N LYS A 99 -13.29 -7.93 -17.09
CA LYS A 99 -13.71 -9.32 -16.91
C LYS A 99 -14.96 -9.56 -17.76
N ALA A 100 -15.09 -10.75 -18.32
CA ALA A 100 -16.27 -11.16 -19.04
C ALA A 100 -16.71 -12.56 -18.59
N ALA A 101 -18.02 -12.76 -18.45
CA ALA A 101 -18.65 -14.05 -18.17
C ALA A 101 -19.58 -14.43 -19.32
N SER A 102 -19.47 -15.67 -19.82
CA SER A 102 -20.29 -16.15 -20.93
C SER A 102 -21.73 -16.50 -20.50
N ALA A 103 -22.66 -16.50 -21.46
CA ALA A 103 -24.03 -16.91 -21.22
C ALA A 103 -24.13 -18.35 -20.67
N GLU A 104 -23.23 -19.25 -21.12
CA GLU A 104 -23.17 -20.64 -20.67
C GLU A 104 -22.74 -20.72 -19.19
N ALA A 105 -21.78 -19.92 -18.78
CA ALA A 105 -21.37 -19.84 -17.38
C ALA A 105 -22.52 -19.36 -16.48
N ILE A 106 -23.24 -18.31 -16.92
CA ILE A 106 -24.40 -17.78 -16.22
C ILE A 106 -25.55 -18.82 -16.14
N LYS A 107 -25.82 -19.54 -17.23
CA LYS A 107 -26.85 -20.57 -17.26
C LYS A 107 -26.51 -21.76 -16.36
N LYS A 108 -25.23 -22.11 -16.24
CA LYS A 108 -24.75 -23.25 -15.45
C LYS A 108 -24.72 -22.96 -13.95
N SER A 109 -24.24 -21.78 -13.56
CA SER A 109 -23.94 -21.42 -12.16
C SER A 109 -24.88 -20.35 -11.60
N GLY A 110 -25.62 -19.65 -12.46
CA GLY A 110 -26.43 -18.50 -12.06
C GLY A 110 -25.68 -17.16 -12.20
N TYR A 111 -26.46 -16.09 -12.26
CA TYR A 111 -25.91 -14.73 -12.44
C TYR A 111 -25.06 -14.29 -11.23
N ASN A 112 -25.52 -14.61 -10.01
CA ASN A 112 -24.82 -14.23 -8.80
C ASN A 112 -23.39 -14.78 -8.75
N GLU A 113 -23.23 -16.10 -8.93
CA GLU A 113 -21.92 -16.75 -8.88
C GLU A 113 -21.04 -16.35 -10.06
N ALA A 114 -21.60 -16.31 -11.29
CA ALA A 114 -20.81 -16.04 -12.48
C ALA A 114 -20.41 -14.59 -12.66
N VAL A 115 -21.19 -13.63 -12.15
CA VAL A 115 -20.95 -12.20 -12.34
C VAL A 115 -20.64 -11.50 -11.02
N VAL A 116 -21.55 -11.52 -10.04
CA VAL A 116 -21.44 -10.71 -8.82
C VAL A 116 -20.26 -11.14 -7.96
N GLU A 117 -20.12 -12.44 -7.66
CA GLU A 117 -19.01 -12.93 -6.82
C GLU A 117 -17.66 -12.77 -7.50
N THR A 118 -17.61 -12.98 -8.81
CA THR A 118 -16.39 -12.79 -9.60
C THR A 118 -16.03 -11.31 -9.76
N ASP A 119 -17.01 -10.38 -9.74
CA ASP A 119 -16.78 -8.95 -9.69
C ASP A 119 -16.18 -8.54 -8.33
N ALA A 120 -16.73 -9.06 -7.24
CA ALA A 120 -16.17 -8.84 -5.91
C ALA A 120 -14.73 -9.35 -5.80
N ALA A 121 -14.44 -10.51 -6.41
CA ALA A 121 -13.10 -11.06 -6.46
C ALA A 121 -12.13 -10.19 -7.30
N LEU A 122 -12.60 -9.64 -8.44
CA LEU A 122 -11.84 -8.70 -9.27
C LEU A 122 -11.49 -7.43 -8.48
N LEU A 123 -12.49 -6.80 -7.85
CA LEU A 123 -12.30 -5.60 -7.02
C LEU A 123 -11.29 -5.87 -5.90
N LYS A 124 -11.43 -6.98 -5.19
CA LYS A 124 -10.50 -7.39 -4.14
C LYS A 124 -9.06 -7.53 -4.64
N LYS A 125 -8.86 -8.09 -5.84
CA LYS A 125 -7.53 -8.18 -6.46
C LYS A 125 -6.97 -6.81 -6.82
N VAL A 126 -7.79 -5.90 -7.33
CA VAL A 126 -7.38 -4.52 -7.65
C VAL A 126 -6.98 -3.77 -6.38
N GLN A 127 -7.78 -3.85 -5.31
CA GLN A 127 -7.46 -3.28 -3.99
C GLN A 127 -6.16 -3.85 -3.41
N ALA A 128 -5.97 -5.17 -3.51
CA ALA A 128 -4.72 -5.81 -3.11
C ALA A 128 -3.53 -5.33 -3.95
N GLY A 129 -3.73 -5.10 -5.25
CA GLY A 129 -2.71 -4.55 -6.15
C GLY A 129 -2.26 -3.14 -5.76
N ILE A 130 -3.19 -2.27 -5.36
CA ILE A 130 -2.89 -0.92 -4.86
C ILE A 130 -2.03 -1.02 -3.59
N ARG A 131 -2.43 -1.86 -2.64
CA ARG A 131 -1.67 -2.11 -1.42
C ARG A 131 -0.27 -2.68 -1.70
N THR A 132 -0.17 -3.63 -2.64
CA THR A 132 1.14 -4.17 -3.06
C THR A 132 2.02 -3.08 -3.65
N SER A 133 1.47 -2.18 -4.48
CA SER A 133 2.22 -1.05 -5.04
C SER A 133 2.77 -0.12 -3.95
N PHE A 134 2.00 0.13 -2.89
CA PHE A 134 2.44 0.90 -1.72
C PHE A 134 3.64 0.24 -1.03
N PHE A 135 3.56 -1.06 -0.71
CA PHE A 135 4.67 -1.77 -0.05
C PHE A 135 5.88 -1.99 -0.97
N THR A 136 5.65 -2.08 -2.29
CA THR A 136 6.75 -2.13 -3.27
C THR A 136 7.54 -0.83 -3.27
N LEU A 137 6.86 0.33 -3.17
CA LEU A 137 7.53 1.62 -3.00
C LEU A 137 8.38 1.64 -1.72
N LEU A 138 7.79 1.24 -0.57
CA LEU A 138 8.47 1.27 0.71
C LEU A 138 9.68 0.33 0.77
N ASN A 139 9.54 -0.89 0.24
CA ASN A 139 10.64 -1.88 0.19
C ASN A 139 11.71 -1.51 -0.85
N GLY A 140 11.37 -0.69 -1.85
CA GLY A 140 12.29 -0.22 -2.88
C GLY A 140 13.44 0.63 -2.32
N THR A 141 14.45 0.90 -3.13
CA THR A 141 15.54 1.80 -2.74
C THR A 141 15.03 3.24 -2.65
N ILE A 142 15.05 3.81 -1.46
CA ILE A 142 14.75 5.23 -1.22
C ILE A 142 16.08 5.92 -0.95
N THR A 143 16.57 6.65 -1.95
CA THR A 143 17.85 7.37 -1.84
C THR A 143 17.75 8.44 -0.75
N GLY A 144 18.68 8.41 0.19
CA GLY A 144 18.68 9.35 1.32
C GLY A 144 17.97 8.84 2.59
N SER A 145 17.33 7.65 2.55
CA SER A 145 16.76 7.03 3.75
C SER A 145 17.84 6.71 4.78
N SER A 146 17.49 6.85 6.07
CA SER A 146 18.34 6.46 7.20
C SER A 146 18.20 4.97 7.51
N THR A 147 19.14 4.43 8.27
CA THR A 147 19.10 3.03 8.75
C THR A 147 19.04 2.99 10.27
N ALA A 148 18.20 2.11 10.81
CA ALA A 148 18.08 1.89 12.24
C ALA A 148 18.31 0.40 12.57
N THR A 149 18.85 0.14 13.76
CA THR A 149 19.08 -1.23 14.24
C THR A 149 18.81 -1.31 15.73
N GLY A 150 18.34 -2.48 16.20
CA GLY A 150 18.14 -2.69 17.63
C GLY A 150 17.96 -4.16 17.93
N VAL A 151 18.34 -4.55 19.15
CA VAL A 151 18.12 -5.90 19.66
C VAL A 151 16.67 -6.02 20.13
N GLY A 152 15.87 -6.76 19.37
CA GLY A 152 14.44 -6.87 19.56
C GLY A 152 13.64 -5.69 18.99
N LEU A 153 12.33 -5.91 18.88
CA LEU A 153 11.41 -4.95 18.23
C LEU A 153 11.40 -3.58 18.92
N GLN A 154 11.34 -3.55 20.25
CA GLN A 154 11.24 -2.30 21.00
C GLN A 154 12.47 -1.39 20.79
N ALA A 155 13.67 -1.94 20.89
CA ALA A 155 14.90 -1.16 20.73
C ALA A 155 15.06 -0.66 19.30
N ALA A 156 14.71 -1.50 18.31
CA ALA A 156 14.78 -1.14 16.91
C ALA A 156 13.81 0.00 16.54
N LEU A 157 12.57 -0.04 17.04
CA LEU A 157 11.59 1.03 16.82
C LEU A 157 11.94 2.32 17.60
N ALA A 158 12.55 2.20 18.79
CA ALA A 158 13.00 3.35 19.56
C ALA A 158 14.16 4.09 18.86
N ASP A 159 15.12 3.36 18.28
CA ASP A 159 16.19 3.96 17.49
C ASP A 159 15.63 4.70 16.26
N ALA A 160 14.71 4.07 15.53
CA ALA A 160 14.05 4.72 14.40
C ALA A 160 13.25 5.97 14.80
N TRP A 161 12.56 5.92 15.94
CA TRP A 161 11.88 7.09 16.49
C TRP A 161 12.84 8.25 16.75
N GLY A 162 13.95 7.96 17.41
CA GLY A 162 14.97 8.98 17.67
C GLY A 162 15.51 9.61 16.40
N GLN A 163 15.77 8.80 15.37
CA GLN A 163 16.22 9.31 14.06
C GLN A 163 15.15 10.15 13.37
N LEU A 164 13.88 9.76 13.43
CA LEU A 164 12.78 10.57 12.90
C LEU A 164 12.64 11.90 13.63
N GLN A 165 12.74 11.91 14.97
CA GLN A 165 12.68 13.17 15.74
C GLN A 165 13.79 14.14 15.34
N VAL A 166 15.03 13.64 15.13
CA VAL A 166 16.14 14.48 14.65
C VAL A 166 15.90 15.01 13.23
N LYS A 167 15.25 14.21 12.35
CA LYS A 167 14.99 14.63 10.97
C LYS A 167 13.82 15.62 10.83
N PHE A 168 12.87 15.56 11.75
CA PHE A 168 11.70 16.43 11.82
C PHE A 168 11.74 17.33 13.06
N GLU A 169 12.93 17.79 13.46
CA GLU A 169 13.15 18.57 14.68
C GLU A 169 12.30 19.85 14.72
N ASP A 170 12.07 20.47 13.58
CA ASP A 170 11.27 21.70 13.45
C ASP A 170 9.75 21.42 13.28
N ASP A 171 9.36 20.15 13.08
CA ASP A 171 7.99 19.74 12.82
C ASP A 171 7.52 18.66 13.81
N THR A 172 6.31 18.78 14.33
CA THR A 172 5.71 17.72 15.15
C THR A 172 5.24 16.58 14.24
N ALA A 173 6.07 15.57 14.04
CA ALA A 173 5.77 14.43 13.20
C ALA A 173 5.30 13.21 14.01
N GLU A 174 4.10 12.70 13.72
CA GLU A 174 3.62 11.42 14.22
C GLU A 174 4.32 10.29 13.47
N ALA A 175 5.05 9.42 14.17
CA ALA A 175 5.75 8.30 13.56
C ALA A 175 4.81 7.14 13.22
N VAL A 176 4.99 6.54 12.05
CA VAL A 176 4.27 5.34 11.58
C VAL A 176 5.30 4.28 11.22
N TYR A 177 5.11 3.08 11.74
CA TYR A 177 5.98 1.93 11.52
C TYR A 177 5.25 0.84 10.75
N PHE A 178 5.91 0.28 9.76
CA PHE A 178 5.43 -0.88 9.02
C PHE A 178 6.29 -2.08 9.40
N VAL A 179 5.66 -3.10 9.99
CA VAL A 179 6.36 -4.27 10.57
C VAL A 179 5.69 -5.55 10.11
N ASN A 180 6.48 -6.63 9.99
CA ASN A 180 5.91 -7.94 9.71
C ASN A 180 5.15 -8.49 10.94
N PRO A 181 3.94 -9.05 10.76
CA PRO A 181 3.18 -9.63 11.87
C PRO A 181 3.92 -10.70 12.68
N LEU A 182 4.84 -11.45 12.04
CA LEU A 182 5.63 -12.49 12.73
C LEU A 182 6.62 -11.90 13.74
N ASP A 183 7.22 -10.75 13.43
CA ASP A 183 8.16 -10.09 14.32
C ASP A 183 7.44 -9.51 15.55
N VAL A 184 6.23 -8.96 15.33
CA VAL A 184 5.37 -8.48 16.42
C VAL A 184 4.85 -9.63 17.26
N ALA A 185 4.48 -10.77 16.66
CA ALA A 185 4.02 -11.95 17.40
C ALA A 185 5.09 -12.48 18.36
N SER A 186 6.36 -12.51 17.94
CA SER A 186 7.49 -12.87 18.78
C SER A 186 7.62 -11.92 19.98
N TYR A 187 7.49 -10.63 19.76
CA TYR A 187 7.52 -9.64 20.84
C TYR A 187 6.34 -9.75 21.79
N LEU A 188 5.12 -9.93 21.28
CA LEU A 188 3.90 -10.06 22.09
C LEU A 188 3.89 -11.33 22.96
N GLY A 189 4.61 -12.39 22.56
CA GLY A 189 4.78 -13.60 23.38
C GLY A 189 5.51 -13.34 24.69
N THR A 190 6.28 -12.24 24.78
CA THR A 190 7.06 -11.86 25.97
C THR A 190 6.58 -10.58 26.65
N ALA A 191 5.72 -9.80 26.01
CA ALA A 191 5.26 -8.50 26.49
C ALA A 191 3.75 -8.49 26.82
N ASN A 192 3.38 -7.78 27.89
CA ASN A 192 1.98 -7.54 28.29
C ASN A 192 1.37 -6.37 27.49
N ILE A 193 1.26 -6.51 26.17
CA ILE A 193 0.67 -5.50 25.29
C ILE A 193 -0.56 -6.09 24.58
N SER A 194 -1.68 -5.36 24.60
CA SER A 194 -2.88 -5.74 23.84
C SER A 194 -2.80 -5.21 22.41
N VAL A 195 -3.02 -6.10 21.44
CA VAL A 195 -3.22 -5.71 20.03
C VAL A 195 -4.66 -5.23 19.87
N GLN A 196 -4.82 -4.01 19.41
CA GLN A 196 -6.14 -3.48 19.08
C GLN A 196 -6.53 -3.89 17.67
N THR A 197 -7.79 -4.24 17.50
CA THR A 197 -8.36 -4.61 16.20
C THR A 197 -9.38 -3.56 15.79
N ALA A 198 -9.05 -2.72 14.81
CA ALA A 198 -10.01 -1.84 14.18
C ALA A 198 -10.26 -2.32 12.75
N PHE A 199 -11.54 -2.41 12.36
CA PHE A 199 -11.95 -2.80 11.00
C PHE A 199 -11.32 -4.11 10.47
N GLY A 200 -11.07 -5.08 11.37
CA GLY A 200 -10.50 -6.38 11.00
C GLY A 200 -8.98 -6.37 10.78
N MET A 201 -8.30 -5.32 11.23
CA MET A 201 -6.84 -5.23 11.19
C MET A 201 -6.24 -5.16 12.57
N ASN A 202 -5.04 -5.73 12.66
CA ASN A 202 -4.23 -5.64 13.84
C ASN A 202 -3.27 -4.45 13.68
N TYR A 203 -3.47 -3.41 14.47
CA TYR A 203 -2.53 -2.32 14.62
C TYR A 203 -2.31 -2.06 16.11
N ILE A 204 -1.22 -1.44 16.42
CA ILE A 204 -0.88 -1.04 17.78
C ILE A 204 -0.81 0.47 17.78
N GLU A 205 -1.87 1.12 18.28
CA GLU A 205 -1.85 2.56 18.49
C GLU A 205 -0.90 2.91 19.63
N ASN A 206 -0.15 3.98 19.42
CA ASN A 206 0.71 4.55 20.44
C ASN A 206 1.65 3.52 21.08
N PHE A 207 2.35 2.73 20.25
CA PHE A 207 3.30 1.72 20.71
C PHE A 207 4.35 2.39 21.61
N LEU A 208 4.25 2.14 22.91
CA LEU A 208 5.14 2.70 23.95
C LEU A 208 5.29 4.25 23.91
N GLY A 209 4.32 4.97 23.37
CA GLY A 209 4.42 6.42 23.16
C GLY A 209 5.22 6.84 21.92
N LEU A 210 5.67 5.90 21.11
CA LEU A 210 6.53 6.16 19.95
C LEU A 210 5.76 6.42 18.65
N GLY A 211 4.53 5.94 18.52
CA GLY A 211 3.70 6.10 17.32
C GLY A 211 2.89 4.86 16.95
N THR A 212 2.32 4.84 15.76
CA THR A 212 1.42 3.79 15.28
C THR A 212 2.19 2.71 14.51
N VAL A 213 2.00 1.43 14.89
CA VAL A 213 2.58 0.28 14.19
C VAL A 213 1.52 -0.40 13.32
N ILE A 214 1.78 -0.45 12.02
CA ILE A 214 0.93 -1.10 11.01
C ILE A 214 1.53 -2.47 10.67
N LEU A 215 0.74 -3.53 10.85
CA LEU A 215 1.17 -4.90 10.63
C LEU A 215 0.86 -5.35 9.20
N HIS A 216 1.89 -5.66 8.42
CA HIS A 216 1.69 -6.14 7.06
C HIS A 216 2.74 -7.17 6.62
N SER A 217 2.27 -8.29 6.07
CA SER A 217 3.12 -9.38 5.55
C SER A 217 3.96 -9.02 4.32
N GLY A 218 3.74 -7.87 3.70
CA GLY A 218 4.55 -7.35 2.61
C GLY A 218 5.89 -6.74 3.06
N ILE A 219 6.11 -6.58 4.37
CA ILE A 219 7.41 -6.22 4.93
C ILE A 219 8.19 -7.51 5.20
N THR A 220 9.46 -7.52 4.85
CA THR A 220 10.34 -8.67 5.08
C THR A 220 10.50 -8.92 6.57
N GLN A 221 10.39 -10.16 7.02
CA GLN A 221 10.60 -10.55 8.41
C GLN A 221 12.01 -10.15 8.87
N GLY A 222 12.14 -9.70 10.11
CA GLY A 222 13.39 -9.18 10.65
C GLY A 222 13.72 -7.75 10.21
N THR A 223 12.82 -7.10 9.44
CA THR A 223 12.99 -5.71 9.01
C THR A 223 11.74 -4.89 9.32
N PHE A 224 11.91 -3.58 9.36
CA PHE A 224 10.81 -2.62 9.46
C PHE A 224 11.10 -1.36 8.67
N ILE A 225 10.05 -0.59 8.43
CA ILE A 225 10.16 0.73 7.79
C ILE A 225 9.40 1.72 8.67
N ALA A 226 10.05 2.83 9.01
CA ALA A 226 9.45 3.91 9.76
C ALA A 226 9.46 5.21 8.94
N THR A 227 8.41 5.99 9.08
CA THR A 227 8.30 7.31 8.45
C THR A 227 7.35 8.19 9.24
N ALA A 228 7.33 9.50 8.94
CA ALA A 228 6.29 10.36 9.46
C ALA A 228 4.96 10.13 8.72
N LYS A 229 3.84 10.30 9.43
CA LYS A 229 2.51 10.33 8.84
C LYS A 229 2.46 11.42 7.75
N GLU A 230 1.79 11.12 6.64
CA GLU A 230 1.68 11.99 5.48
C GLU A 230 2.97 12.25 4.67
N ASN A 231 4.12 11.71 5.09
CA ASN A 231 5.33 11.73 4.27
C ASN A 231 5.22 10.89 2.98
N ILE A 232 4.28 9.96 2.96
CA ILE A 232 3.94 9.21 1.75
C ILE A 232 2.73 9.89 1.11
N VAL A 233 2.90 10.31 -0.13
CA VAL A 233 1.86 10.99 -0.90
C VAL A 233 1.24 10.02 -1.89
N MET A 234 -0.08 10.00 -1.93
CA MET A 234 -0.89 9.29 -2.92
C MET A 234 -1.47 10.30 -3.91
N TYR A 235 -0.99 10.27 -5.14
CA TYR A 235 -1.68 10.90 -6.25
C TYR A 235 -2.74 9.96 -6.80
N TYR A 236 -3.93 10.48 -7.08
CA TYR A 236 -5.02 9.69 -7.61
C TYR A 236 -5.82 10.44 -8.67
N LEU A 237 -6.33 9.68 -9.62
CA LEU A 237 -7.33 10.16 -10.57
C LEU A 237 -8.72 10.02 -9.96
N THR A 238 -9.51 11.08 -10.01
CA THR A 238 -10.90 11.02 -9.56
C THR A 238 -11.73 10.18 -10.53
N MET A 239 -12.42 9.15 -10.01
CA MET A 239 -13.30 8.28 -10.81
C MET A 239 -14.72 8.85 -10.87
N ASN A 240 -14.86 10.13 -11.21
CA ASN A 240 -16.13 10.87 -11.37
C ASN A 240 -16.10 11.72 -12.65
N GLY A 241 -17.17 12.47 -12.91
CA GLY A 241 -17.27 13.34 -14.07
C GLY A 241 -17.40 12.57 -15.40
N ASP A 242 -16.75 13.07 -16.45
CA ASP A 242 -16.98 12.60 -17.83
C ASP A 242 -16.59 11.13 -18.03
N VAL A 243 -15.51 10.66 -17.39
CA VAL A 243 -15.08 9.25 -17.49
C VAL A 243 -16.09 8.35 -16.80
N ALA A 244 -16.57 8.70 -15.62
CA ALA A 244 -17.59 7.92 -14.92
C ALA A 244 -18.90 7.89 -15.72
N ASN A 245 -19.33 9.01 -16.27
CA ASN A 245 -20.53 9.09 -17.07
C ASN A 245 -20.41 8.30 -18.37
N ALA A 246 -19.27 8.42 -19.10
CA ALA A 246 -19.05 7.75 -20.38
C ALA A 246 -19.02 6.22 -20.24
N PHE A 247 -18.46 5.70 -19.16
CA PHE A 247 -18.32 4.26 -18.92
C PHE A 247 -19.30 3.73 -17.87
N GLY A 248 -20.22 4.54 -17.34
CA GLY A 248 -21.17 4.13 -16.31
C GLY A 248 -20.49 3.62 -15.03
N LEU A 249 -19.39 4.27 -14.62
CA LEU A 249 -18.63 3.85 -13.46
C LEU A 249 -19.30 4.34 -12.17
N THR A 250 -19.34 3.46 -11.18
CA THR A 250 -19.66 3.76 -9.80
C THR A 250 -18.40 3.66 -8.97
N ALA A 251 -18.14 4.64 -8.12
CA ALA A 251 -16.99 4.59 -7.21
C ALA A 251 -17.19 3.51 -6.14
N ASP A 252 -16.10 2.82 -5.78
CA ASP A 252 -16.10 1.89 -4.66
C ASP A 252 -16.13 2.65 -3.31
N GLU A 253 -16.16 1.91 -2.21
CA GLU A 253 -16.18 2.48 -0.85
C GLU A 253 -14.96 3.37 -0.53
N THR A 254 -13.84 3.18 -1.23
CA THR A 254 -12.65 4.04 -1.09
C THR A 254 -12.76 5.35 -1.87
N GLY A 255 -13.62 5.42 -2.88
CA GLY A 255 -13.76 6.55 -3.79
C GLY A 255 -12.67 6.67 -4.86
N TYR A 256 -11.70 5.74 -4.90
CA TYR A 256 -10.54 5.79 -5.81
C TYR A 256 -10.61 4.77 -6.95
N ILE A 257 -11.56 3.85 -6.89
CA ILE A 257 -11.74 2.79 -7.88
C ILE A 257 -13.12 2.96 -8.50
N GLY A 258 -13.17 3.10 -9.82
CA GLY A 258 -14.40 3.14 -10.59
C GLY A 258 -14.77 1.73 -11.08
N ILE A 259 -16.03 1.34 -10.92
CA ILE A 259 -16.54 0.02 -11.27
C ILE A 259 -17.76 0.18 -12.15
N ASN A 260 -17.80 -0.53 -13.28
CA ASN A 260 -19.01 -0.80 -14.04
C ASN A 260 -19.21 -2.30 -14.09
N SER A 261 -20.33 -2.78 -13.58
CA SER A 261 -20.69 -4.19 -13.56
C SER A 261 -21.94 -4.44 -14.41
N GLY A 262 -21.93 -5.52 -15.17
CA GLY A 262 -23.11 -5.98 -15.88
C GLY A 262 -23.35 -5.35 -17.26
N TYR A 263 -22.31 -4.81 -17.90
CA TYR A 263 -22.40 -4.38 -19.30
C TYR A 263 -22.66 -5.57 -20.24
N ARG A 264 -23.66 -5.46 -21.09
CA ARG A 264 -24.04 -6.52 -22.04
C ARG A 264 -23.25 -6.38 -23.32
N ASN A 265 -22.52 -7.43 -23.68
CA ASN A 265 -21.94 -7.58 -24.99
C ASN A 265 -22.78 -8.61 -25.77
N GLU A 266 -23.69 -8.12 -26.62
CA GLU A 266 -24.65 -8.97 -27.35
C GLU A 266 -23.97 -9.76 -28.46
N GLU A 267 -22.93 -9.20 -29.09
CA GLU A 267 -22.21 -9.88 -30.19
C GLU A 267 -21.54 -11.18 -29.73
N ARG A 268 -21.16 -11.23 -28.45
CA ARG A 268 -20.44 -12.36 -27.85
C ARG A 268 -21.27 -13.12 -26.82
N ALA A 269 -22.52 -12.71 -26.59
CA ALA A 269 -23.39 -13.26 -25.56
C ALA A 269 -22.70 -13.32 -24.19
N GLN A 270 -22.11 -12.18 -23.75
CA GLN A 270 -21.33 -12.07 -22.54
C GLN A 270 -21.84 -10.90 -21.67
N ILE A 271 -21.62 -11.04 -20.37
CA ILE A 271 -21.71 -9.93 -19.41
C ILE A 271 -20.30 -9.51 -19.04
N GLU A 272 -20.00 -8.24 -19.21
CA GLU A 272 -18.69 -7.66 -18.95
C GLU A 272 -18.70 -6.77 -17.72
N SER A 273 -17.59 -6.71 -17.02
CA SER A 273 -17.36 -5.80 -15.91
C SER A 273 -16.02 -5.09 -16.12
N LEU A 274 -16.01 -3.79 -15.86
CA LEU A 274 -14.86 -2.91 -16.04
C LEU A 274 -14.49 -2.29 -14.69
N VAL A 275 -13.21 -2.33 -14.35
CA VAL A 275 -12.66 -1.67 -13.17
C VAL A 275 -11.54 -0.74 -13.61
N MET A 276 -11.56 0.48 -13.13
CA MET A 276 -10.53 1.48 -13.42
C MET A 276 -10.01 2.12 -12.15
N ASN A 277 -8.72 2.44 -12.12
CA ASN A 277 -8.13 3.35 -11.15
C ASN A 277 -6.89 4.04 -11.73
N GLY A 278 -6.50 5.15 -11.11
CA GLY A 278 -5.21 5.79 -11.37
C GLY A 278 -4.64 6.22 -10.02
N ILE A 279 -3.71 5.44 -9.48
CA ILE A 279 -3.09 5.69 -8.19
C ILE A 279 -1.58 5.53 -8.34
N GLN A 280 -0.85 6.53 -7.83
CA GLN A 280 0.60 6.54 -7.77
C GLN A 280 1.04 6.99 -6.37
N PHE A 281 1.96 6.25 -5.78
CA PHE A 281 2.57 6.61 -4.49
C PHE A 281 3.98 7.13 -4.69
N PHE A 282 4.38 8.06 -3.86
CA PHE A 282 5.79 8.48 -3.75
C PHE A 282 6.08 8.99 -2.34
N VAL A 283 7.36 9.04 -2.00
CA VAL A 283 7.85 9.60 -0.73
C VAL A 283 8.25 11.05 -0.97
N GLU A 284 7.67 11.98 -0.21
CA GLU A 284 7.95 13.41 -0.35
C GLU A 284 9.32 13.77 0.20
N TYR A 285 9.62 13.34 1.41
CA TYR A 285 10.90 13.58 2.08
C TYR A 285 11.63 12.26 2.31
N ALA A 286 12.56 11.93 1.44
CA ALA A 286 13.28 10.65 1.46
C ALA A 286 14.12 10.46 2.74
N ALA A 287 14.73 11.52 3.26
CA ALA A 287 15.49 11.48 4.52
C ALA A 287 14.61 11.21 5.75
N GLY A 288 13.30 11.46 5.63
CA GLY A 288 12.28 11.14 6.65
C GLY A 288 11.80 9.69 6.60
N VAL A 289 12.48 8.81 5.87
CA VAL A 289 12.23 7.37 5.88
C VAL A 289 13.40 6.66 6.54
N VAL A 290 13.10 5.82 7.52
CA VAL A 290 14.08 4.98 8.21
C VAL A 290 13.80 3.53 7.89
N LYS A 291 14.78 2.81 7.38
CA LYS A 291 14.70 1.36 7.16
C LYS A 291 15.53 0.67 8.23
N GLY A 292 14.92 -0.26 8.94
CA GLY A 292 15.58 -0.88 10.06
C GLY A 292 15.59 -2.39 10.02
N THR A 293 16.50 -2.95 10.81
CA THR A 293 16.59 -4.38 11.08
C THR A 293 16.30 -4.63 12.56
N ILE A 294 15.55 -5.70 12.82
CA ILE A 294 15.24 -6.18 14.15
C ILE A 294 16.23 -7.30 14.42
N GLY A 295 17.24 -7.02 15.26
CA GLY A 295 18.21 -8.03 15.71
C GLY A 295 17.52 -9.04 16.62
N ASP A 296 18.01 -10.28 16.61
CA ASP A 296 17.58 -11.31 17.55
C ASP A 296 17.91 -10.84 18.96
N GLY A 297 16.92 -10.89 19.85
CA GLY A 297 17.14 -10.69 21.29
C GLY A 297 18.12 -11.75 21.78
N PRO A 298 18.77 -11.57 22.95
CA PRO A 298 19.64 -12.60 23.49
C PRO A 298 18.82 -13.90 23.53
N GLU A 299 19.23 -14.88 22.73
CA GLU A 299 18.71 -16.25 22.80
C GLU A 299 18.82 -16.65 24.27
N GLY A 300 17.67 -17.00 24.89
CA GLY A 300 17.69 -17.51 26.26
C GLY A 300 18.76 -18.59 26.31
N ALA A 301 19.73 -18.40 27.18
CA ALA A 301 20.90 -19.24 27.33
C ALA A 301 20.47 -20.72 27.26
N THR A 302 20.70 -21.36 26.15
CA THR A 302 20.59 -22.82 26.01
C THR A 302 21.52 -23.40 27.07
N GLY A 303 20.91 -24.10 28.04
CA GLY A 303 21.54 -24.59 29.25
C GLY A 303 22.92 -25.19 28.98
N ALA A 304 23.90 -24.74 29.75
CA ALA A 304 25.23 -25.30 29.80
C ALA A 304 25.12 -26.82 29.88
N THR A 305 25.52 -27.50 28.84
CA THR A 305 25.78 -28.95 28.84
C THR A 305 26.82 -29.21 29.91
N GLY A 306 26.39 -29.90 30.95
CA GLY A 306 27.23 -30.27 32.07
C GLY A 306 28.51 -30.95 31.59
N ALA A 307 29.65 -30.43 32.00
CA ALA A 307 30.92 -31.08 31.89
C ALA A 307 30.88 -32.35 32.73
N THR A 308 30.83 -33.49 32.10
CA THR A 308 31.15 -34.78 32.73
C THR A 308 32.61 -34.77 33.09
N GLY A 309 32.90 -34.65 34.40
CA GLY A 309 34.23 -34.89 34.94
C GLY A 309 34.60 -36.35 34.86
N ALA A 310 35.79 -36.62 34.40
CA ALA A 310 36.51 -37.86 34.62
C ALA A 310 37.42 -37.72 35.84
#